data_1d9830f570700b669f7c33e4716777a1
#
_entry.id   1d9830f570700b669f7c33e4716777a1
#
_cell.length_a   1.000
_cell.length_b   1.000
_cell.length_c   1.000
_cell.angle_alpha   90.00
_cell.angle_beta   90.00
_cell.angle_gamma   90.00
#
_symmetry.space_group_name_H-M   'P 1'
#
loop_
_entity.id
_entity.type
_entity.pdbx_description
1 polymer ?
#
loop_
_entity_poly.entity_id
_entity_poly.type
_entity_poly.pdbx_seq_one_letter_code
_entity_poly.pdbx_strand_id
1 'polypeptide(L)'
;VNAIDTGDWTAQEANKAIDNNITEKLGVLRGVDFNNVDIATIFYGTNDFTGGIDIDNENDKLDVTTFCGAARYSVKKLLEKYPHLKIVLISVTWRTLFTGGYPETETNSKGVYLHEYVTALKDVATEFHIPFIDMYNDLGLNKYNYELYTFDGLHPNPDGRVMIGNRIASQLQLMV
;
A
#
# COMPACT_ATOMS: atom_id res chain seq x y z
N VAL A 1 -4.85 1.75 -11.11
CA VAL A 1 -5.70 2.93 -11.36
C VAL A 1 -5.71 3.29 -12.85
N ASN A 2 -4.56 3.42 -13.52
CA ASN A 2 -4.55 3.73 -14.95
C ASN A 2 -5.44 2.79 -15.79
N ALA A 3 -5.36 1.47 -15.54
CA ALA A 3 -6.20 0.50 -16.22
C ALA A 3 -7.71 0.69 -15.93
N ILE A 4 -8.08 1.11 -14.74
CA ILE A 4 -9.46 1.45 -14.37
C ILE A 4 -9.94 2.69 -15.15
N ASP A 5 -9.05 3.64 -15.36
CA ASP A 5 -9.34 4.89 -16.07
C ASP A 5 -9.46 4.66 -17.59
N THR A 6 -8.49 3.99 -18.18
CA THR A 6 -8.36 3.82 -19.63
C THR A 6 -9.03 2.57 -20.20
N GLY A 7 -9.32 1.58 -19.36
CA GLY A 7 -9.76 0.23 -19.79
C GLY A 7 -8.63 -0.64 -20.38
N ASP A 8 -7.39 -0.16 -20.38
CA ASP A 8 -6.23 -0.91 -20.85
C ASP A 8 -5.59 -1.69 -19.70
N TRP A 9 -5.71 -3.00 -19.73
CA TRP A 9 -5.20 -3.94 -18.72
C TRP A 9 -3.95 -4.71 -19.18
N THR A 10 -3.38 -4.35 -20.32
CA THR A 10 -2.27 -5.08 -20.94
C THR A 10 -1.08 -5.28 -20.01
N ALA A 11 -0.68 -4.22 -19.30
CA ALA A 11 0.44 -4.26 -18.36
C ALA A 11 0.16 -5.19 -17.15
N GLN A 12 -1.05 -5.20 -16.64
CA GLN A 12 -1.45 -6.07 -15.52
C GLN A 12 -1.55 -7.53 -15.96
N GLU A 13 -2.05 -7.78 -17.17
CA GLU A 13 -2.13 -9.14 -17.75
C GLU A 13 -0.76 -9.74 -18.04
N ALA A 14 0.23 -8.91 -18.37
CA ALA A 14 1.60 -9.36 -18.58
C ALA A 14 2.26 -9.91 -17.30
N ASN A 15 1.78 -9.53 -16.12
CA ASN A 15 2.32 -9.97 -14.82
C ASN A 15 1.82 -11.35 -14.36
N LYS A 16 1.26 -12.18 -15.24
CA LYS A 16 0.80 -13.55 -14.92
C LYS A 16 1.89 -14.45 -14.33
N ALA A 17 3.15 -14.16 -14.61
CA ALA A 17 4.28 -14.93 -14.08
C ALA A 17 4.51 -14.69 -12.57
N ILE A 18 4.00 -13.59 -12.02
CA ILE A 18 4.19 -13.21 -10.62
C ILE A 18 3.03 -13.74 -9.74
N ASP A 19 1.81 -13.79 -10.29
CA ASP A 19 0.63 -14.28 -9.59
C ASP A 19 -0.23 -15.14 -10.52
N ASN A 20 -0.30 -16.44 -10.24
CA ASN A 20 -1.10 -17.39 -11.02
C ASN A 20 -2.60 -17.03 -11.04
N ASN A 21 -3.10 -16.29 -10.05
CA ASN A 21 -4.49 -15.89 -9.93
C ASN A 21 -4.74 -14.47 -10.44
N ILE A 22 -3.77 -13.82 -11.07
CA ILE A 22 -3.91 -12.43 -11.52
C ILE A 22 -5.10 -12.26 -12.47
N THR A 23 -5.36 -13.22 -13.34
CA THR A 23 -6.47 -13.16 -14.30
C THR A 23 -7.83 -13.13 -13.60
N GLU A 24 -8.00 -13.95 -12.55
CA GLU A 24 -9.24 -13.97 -11.75
C GLU A 24 -9.40 -12.65 -10.97
N LYS A 25 -8.34 -12.19 -10.30
CA LYS A 25 -8.34 -10.91 -9.57
C LYS A 25 -8.64 -9.72 -10.48
N LEU A 26 -8.06 -9.68 -11.69
CA LEU A 26 -8.37 -8.65 -12.68
C LEU A 26 -9.80 -8.76 -13.19
N GLY A 27 -10.35 -9.98 -13.34
CA GLY A 27 -11.74 -10.21 -13.72
C GLY A 27 -12.71 -9.60 -12.70
N VAL A 28 -12.46 -9.82 -11.40
CA VAL A 28 -13.23 -9.19 -10.32
C VAL A 28 -13.14 -7.67 -10.39
N LEU A 29 -11.93 -7.12 -10.49
CA LEU A 29 -11.73 -5.66 -10.51
C LEU A 29 -12.37 -4.97 -11.71
N ARG A 30 -12.35 -5.62 -12.89
CA ARG A 30 -13.03 -5.13 -14.10
C ARG A 30 -14.54 -5.06 -13.97
N GLY A 31 -15.12 -5.94 -13.14
CA GLY A 31 -16.55 -5.97 -12.87
C GLY A 31 -17.03 -4.95 -11.82
N VAL A 32 -16.11 -4.25 -11.16
CA VAL A 32 -16.46 -3.24 -10.16
C VAL A 32 -16.97 -1.97 -10.83
N ASP A 33 -18.20 -1.60 -10.52
CA ASP A 33 -18.73 -0.27 -10.81
C ASP A 33 -18.34 0.69 -9.66
N PHE A 34 -17.31 1.48 -9.87
CA PHE A 34 -16.79 2.41 -8.87
C PHE A 34 -17.78 3.53 -8.51
N ASN A 35 -18.84 3.75 -9.28
CA ASN A 35 -19.93 4.66 -8.90
C ASN A 35 -20.72 4.15 -7.68
N ASN A 36 -20.66 2.85 -7.41
CA ASN A 36 -21.32 2.19 -6.27
C ASN A 36 -20.34 1.80 -5.15
N VAL A 37 -19.08 2.31 -5.18
CA VAL A 37 -18.08 2.07 -4.15
C VAL A 37 -18.01 3.28 -3.24
N ASP A 38 -18.20 3.08 -1.94
CA ASP A 38 -18.12 4.14 -0.94
C ASP A 38 -16.68 4.39 -0.47
N ILE A 39 -15.88 3.32 -0.30
CA ILE A 39 -14.53 3.38 0.25
C ILE A 39 -13.57 2.57 -0.63
N ALA A 40 -12.43 3.15 -0.97
CA ALA A 40 -11.28 2.45 -1.56
C ALA A 40 -10.06 2.54 -0.64
N THR A 41 -9.47 1.41 -0.31
CA THR A 41 -8.21 1.37 0.45
C THR A 41 -7.04 1.11 -0.48
N ILE A 42 -5.93 1.81 -0.28
CA ILE A 42 -4.68 1.62 -1.00
C ILE A 42 -3.63 1.19 0.03
N PHE A 43 -3.26 -0.11 -0.02
CA PHE A 43 -2.33 -0.73 0.93
C PHE A 43 -1.20 -1.41 0.16
N TYR A 44 -0.07 -0.72 0.02
CA TYR A 44 1.12 -1.19 -0.70
C TYR A 44 2.40 -0.53 -0.15
N GLY A 45 3.57 -0.85 -0.73
CA GLY A 45 4.86 -0.21 -0.42
C GLY A 45 5.93 -1.17 0.10
N THR A 46 5.57 -2.37 0.56
CA THR A 46 6.55 -3.33 1.08
C THR A 46 7.52 -3.81 0.00
N ASN A 47 7.03 -4.00 -1.24
CA ASN A 47 7.86 -4.38 -2.38
C ASN A 47 8.65 -3.18 -2.93
N ASP A 48 8.09 -1.98 -2.86
CA ASP A 48 8.78 -0.73 -3.23
C ASP A 48 9.99 -0.51 -2.34
N PHE A 49 9.83 -0.65 -1.03
CA PHE A 49 10.94 -0.60 -0.08
C PHE A 49 12.00 -1.67 -0.39
N THR A 50 11.59 -2.93 -0.58
CA THR A 50 12.50 -4.04 -0.88
C THR A 50 13.24 -3.83 -2.20
N GLY A 51 12.56 -3.34 -3.22
CA GLY A 51 13.12 -3.05 -4.54
C GLY A 51 13.97 -1.78 -4.58
N GLY A 52 14.01 -1.00 -3.50
CA GLY A 52 14.70 0.27 -3.47
C GLY A 52 14.12 1.29 -4.46
N ILE A 53 12.79 1.31 -4.60
CA ILE A 53 12.10 2.32 -5.42
C ILE A 53 12.27 3.68 -4.74
N ASP A 54 12.61 4.71 -5.50
CA ASP A 54 12.76 6.06 -4.98
C ASP A 54 11.45 6.56 -4.36
N ILE A 55 11.54 7.23 -3.21
CA ILE A 55 10.34 7.68 -2.48
C ILE A 55 9.58 8.72 -3.30
N ASP A 56 10.25 9.70 -3.84
CA ASP A 56 9.63 10.82 -4.56
C ASP A 56 10.52 11.37 -5.66
N ASN A 57 9.95 12.13 -6.59
CA ASN A 57 10.64 12.90 -7.59
C ASN A 57 10.30 14.39 -7.39
N GLU A 58 11.29 15.19 -7.00
CA GLU A 58 11.08 16.62 -6.74
C GLU A 58 10.66 17.41 -8.00
N ASN A 59 11.06 16.94 -9.18
CA ASN A 59 10.77 17.60 -10.45
C ASN A 59 9.44 17.16 -11.07
N ASP A 60 8.93 16.00 -10.69
CA ASP A 60 7.63 15.49 -11.15
C ASP A 60 6.94 14.72 -10.00
N LYS A 61 6.04 15.38 -9.31
CA LYS A 61 5.29 14.80 -8.18
C LYS A 61 4.31 13.70 -8.57
N LEU A 62 4.03 13.51 -9.87
CA LEU A 62 3.17 12.45 -10.40
C LEU A 62 3.96 11.34 -11.12
N ASP A 63 5.28 11.32 -10.99
CA ASP A 63 6.14 10.29 -11.55
C ASP A 63 5.79 8.91 -10.97
N VAL A 64 5.07 8.12 -11.74
CA VAL A 64 4.59 6.79 -11.34
C VAL A 64 5.69 5.75 -11.15
N THR A 65 6.94 6.08 -11.47
CA THR A 65 8.11 5.23 -11.20
C THR A 65 8.62 5.41 -9.77
N THR A 66 8.10 6.39 -9.03
CA THR A 66 8.38 6.61 -7.61
C THR A 66 7.21 6.19 -6.73
N PHE A 67 7.50 5.86 -5.49
CA PHE A 67 6.51 5.38 -4.52
C PHE A 67 5.39 6.42 -4.26
N CYS A 68 5.76 7.65 -3.92
CA CYS A 68 4.80 8.73 -3.67
C CYS A 68 4.14 9.25 -4.94
N GLY A 69 4.87 9.30 -6.05
CA GLY A 69 4.29 9.71 -7.33
C GLY A 69 3.20 8.76 -7.81
N ALA A 70 3.41 7.43 -7.66
CA ALA A 70 2.38 6.43 -7.94
C ALA A 70 1.16 6.57 -7.02
N ALA A 71 1.38 6.88 -5.72
CA ALA A 71 0.30 7.13 -4.76
C ALA A 71 -0.52 8.37 -5.15
N ARG A 72 0.15 9.50 -5.39
CA ARG A 72 -0.49 10.76 -5.82
C ARG A 72 -1.29 10.59 -7.10
N TYR A 73 -0.67 9.95 -8.10
CA TYR A 73 -1.34 9.65 -9.36
C TYR A 73 -2.61 8.84 -9.13
N SER A 74 -2.54 7.80 -8.30
CA SER A 74 -3.68 6.92 -8.01
C SER A 74 -4.81 7.66 -7.31
N VAL A 75 -4.49 8.40 -6.24
CA VAL A 75 -5.47 9.19 -5.49
C VAL A 75 -6.12 10.26 -6.39
N LYS A 76 -5.28 11.04 -7.10
CA LYS A 76 -5.75 12.08 -8.01
C LYS A 76 -6.74 11.53 -9.05
N LYS A 77 -6.35 10.47 -9.76
CA LYS A 77 -7.18 9.86 -10.81
C LYS A 77 -8.51 9.30 -10.30
N LEU A 78 -8.50 8.68 -9.13
CA LEU A 78 -9.72 8.17 -8.52
C LEU A 78 -10.64 9.32 -8.09
N LEU A 79 -10.13 10.37 -7.45
CA LEU A 79 -10.94 11.50 -7.02
C LEU A 79 -11.46 12.33 -8.19
N GLU A 80 -10.69 12.51 -9.28
CA GLU A 80 -11.14 13.18 -10.48
C GLU A 80 -12.32 12.46 -11.14
N LYS A 81 -12.28 11.14 -11.14
CA LYS A 81 -13.33 10.32 -11.79
C LYS A 81 -14.50 9.98 -10.87
N TYR A 82 -14.24 9.78 -9.58
CA TYR A 82 -15.20 9.36 -8.57
C TYR A 82 -15.11 10.24 -7.33
N PRO A 83 -15.57 11.51 -7.40
CA PRO A 83 -15.37 12.48 -6.31
C PRO A 83 -16.11 12.14 -5.02
N HIS A 84 -17.07 11.20 -5.03
CA HIS A 84 -17.76 10.68 -3.85
C HIS A 84 -16.96 9.61 -3.10
N LEU A 85 -15.93 9.03 -3.75
CA LEU A 85 -15.17 7.91 -3.21
C LEU A 85 -14.29 8.36 -2.05
N LYS A 86 -14.46 7.75 -0.89
CA LYS A 86 -13.56 7.92 0.25
C LYS A 86 -12.31 7.08 0.03
N ILE A 87 -11.16 7.70 -0.20
CA ILE A 87 -9.88 6.99 -0.35
C ILE A 87 -9.17 6.98 0.98
N VAL A 88 -8.61 5.82 1.36
CA VAL A 88 -7.82 5.63 2.57
C VAL A 88 -6.46 5.06 2.19
N LEU A 89 -5.39 5.78 2.50
CA LEU A 89 -4.04 5.24 2.37
C LEU A 89 -3.67 4.46 3.63
N ILE A 90 -3.04 3.30 3.43
CA ILE A 90 -2.62 2.41 4.52
C ILE A 90 -1.13 2.17 4.37
N SER A 91 -0.34 2.45 5.42
CA SER A 91 1.10 2.20 5.41
C SER A 91 1.39 0.71 5.46
N VAL A 92 2.61 0.35 5.05
CA VAL A 92 3.17 -0.99 5.29
C VAL A 92 3.18 -1.29 6.79
N THR A 93 3.14 -2.58 7.14
CA THR A 93 3.37 -3.05 8.51
C THR A 93 4.86 -3.03 8.85
N TRP A 94 5.19 -3.06 10.13
CA TRP A 94 6.52 -3.42 10.59
C TRP A 94 6.89 -4.81 10.04
N ARG A 95 8.14 -5.01 9.62
CA ARG A 95 8.64 -6.27 9.07
C ARG A 95 10.15 -6.39 9.24
N THR A 96 10.69 -7.59 9.22
CA THR A 96 12.15 -7.78 9.09
C THR A 96 12.60 -7.48 7.65
N LEU A 97 13.89 -7.25 7.48
CA LEU A 97 14.54 -7.20 6.17
C LEU A 97 14.92 -8.63 5.71
N PHE A 98 15.20 -8.81 4.43
CA PHE A 98 15.65 -10.10 3.90
C PHE A 98 17.00 -10.57 4.50
N THR A 99 17.78 -9.65 5.02
CA THR A 99 19.01 -9.92 5.76
C THR A 99 18.77 -10.54 7.15
N GLY A 100 17.49 -10.53 7.62
CA GLY A 100 17.13 -10.87 8.99
C GLY A 100 17.25 -9.68 9.95
N GLY A 101 17.64 -8.51 9.46
CA GLY A 101 17.73 -7.28 10.24
C GLY A 101 16.41 -6.61 10.51
N TYR A 102 16.44 -5.55 11.30
CA TYR A 102 15.24 -4.81 11.73
C TYR A 102 15.15 -3.45 11.05
N PRO A 103 13.93 -2.98 10.73
CA PRO A 103 13.72 -1.74 9.99
C PRO A 103 14.14 -0.47 10.75
N GLU A 104 14.39 -0.58 12.07
CA GLU A 104 14.91 0.52 12.89
C GLU A 104 16.42 0.70 12.77
N THR A 105 17.14 -0.34 12.35
CA THR A 105 18.61 -0.37 12.33
C THR A 105 19.21 -0.58 10.96
N GLU A 106 18.43 -1.06 10.00
CA GLU A 106 18.89 -1.36 8.65
C GLU A 106 18.02 -0.67 7.59
N THR A 107 18.66 -0.34 6.49
CA THR A 107 18.07 0.32 5.33
C THR A 107 17.87 -0.65 4.17
N ASN A 108 17.10 -0.24 3.16
CA ASN A 108 17.07 -0.92 1.87
C ASN A 108 18.38 -0.71 1.08
N SER A 109 18.44 -1.22 -0.14
CA SER A 109 19.61 -1.13 -1.03
C SER A 109 20.02 0.30 -1.42
N LYS A 110 19.14 1.29 -1.18
CA LYS A 110 19.40 2.71 -1.42
C LYS A 110 19.72 3.52 -0.16
N GLY A 111 19.89 2.85 0.98
CA GLY A 111 20.18 3.53 2.25
C GLY A 111 18.99 4.21 2.91
N VAL A 112 17.75 3.81 2.54
CA VAL A 112 16.50 4.39 3.04
C VAL A 112 15.86 3.45 4.05
N TYR A 113 15.37 3.98 5.17
CA TYR A 113 14.64 3.23 6.19
C TYR A 113 13.18 3.02 5.82
N LEU A 114 12.58 1.95 6.34
CA LEU A 114 11.16 1.65 6.07
C LEU A 114 10.21 2.74 6.58
N HIS A 115 10.51 3.35 7.74
CA HIS A 115 9.70 4.42 8.29
C HIS A 115 9.67 5.70 7.43
N GLU A 116 10.68 5.91 6.56
CA GLU A 116 10.69 7.03 5.62
C GLU A 116 9.61 6.87 4.54
N TYR A 117 9.39 5.64 4.06
CA TYR A 117 8.25 5.33 3.17
C TYR A 117 6.91 5.57 3.87
N VAL A 118 6.80 5.18 5.15
CA VAL A 118 5.58 5.41 5.95
C VAL A 118 5.28 6.89 6.09
N THR A 119 6.29 7.68 6.47
CA THR A 119 6.18 9.13 6.62
C THR A 119 5.78 9.79 5.30
N ALA A 120 6.45 9.43 4.22
CA ALA A 120 6.18 10.00 2.91
C ALA A 120 4.75 9.67 2.41
N LEU A 121 4.25 8.47 2.65
CA LEU A 121 2.87 8.11 2.31
C LEU A 121 1.84 8.88 3.14
N LYS A 122 2.14 9.12 4.43
CA LYS A 122 1.32 9.96 5.30
C LYS A 122 1.27 11.42 4.81
N ASP A 123 2.39 11.94 4.31
CA ASP A 123 2.45 13.28 3.72
C ASP A 123 1.57 13.37 2.47
N VAL A 124 1.57 12.33 1.61
CA VAL A 124 0.64 12.25 0.48
C VAL A 124 -0.82 12.25 0.96
N ALA A 125 -1.17 11.50 2.00
CA ALA A 125 -2.52 11.52 2.55
C ALA A 125 -2.91 12.92 3.05
N THR A 126 -1.99 13.61 3.70
CA THR A 126 -2.16 14.98 4.20
C THR A 126 -2.35 15.97 3.03
N GLU A 127 -1.57 15.85 1.97
CA GLU A 127 -1.66 16.68 0.75
C GLU A 127 -3.06 16.62 0.12
N PHE A 128 -3.67 15.43 0.08
CA PHE A 128 -5.00 15.23 -0.48
C PHE A 128 -6.14 15.35 0.55
N HIS A 129 -5.84 15.65 1.83
CA HIS A 129 -6.82 15.70 2.92
C HIS A 129 -7.65 14.41 3.06
N ILE A 130 -7.01 13.24 2.84
CA ILE A 130 -7.64 11.92 2.95
C ILE A 130 -7.13 11.16 4.19
N PRO A 131 -7.93 10.21 4.72
CA PRO A 131 -7.53 9.39 5.85
C PRO A 131 -6.28 8.56 5.60
N PHE A 132 -5.48 8.38 6.65
CA PHE A 132 -4.31 7.53 6.70
C PHE A 132 -4.41 6.54 7.86
N ILE A 133 -4.15 5.26 7.59
CA ILE A 133 -4.04 4.22 8.63
C ILE A 133 -2.57 3.85 8.78
N ASP A 134 -1.99 4.19 9.92
CA ASP A 134 -0.60 3.89 10.24
C ASP A 134 -0.48 2.46 10.78
N MET A 135 -0.21 1.51 9.88
CA MET A 135 -0.01 0.11 10.25
C MET A 135 1.40 -0.15 10.79
N TYR A 136 2.37 0.70 10.46
CA TYR A 136 3.74 0.55 10.92
C TYR A 136 3.87 0.86 12.41
N ASN A 137 3.32 1.99 12.84
CA ASN A 137 3.44 2.44 14.22
C ASN A 137 2.34 1.91 15.14
N ASP A 138 1.12 1.72 14.61
CA ASP A 138 -0.07 1.51 15.44
C ASP A 138 -0.60 0.07 15.46
N LEU A 139 -0.05 -0.83 14.63
CA LEU A 139 -0.49 -2.23 14.61
C LEU A 139 -0.04 -3.00 15.87
N GLY A 140 1.08 -2.58 16.49
CA GLY A 140 1.69 -3.28 17.62
C GLY A 140 2.60 -4.44 17.22
N LEU A 141 2.87 -4.62 15.92
CA LEU A 141 3.86 -5.57 15.43
C LEU A 141 5.27 -4.98 15.57
N ASN A 142 6.22 -5.75 16.10
CA ASN A 142 7.58 -5.28 16.37
C ASN A 142 8.57 -6.45 16.51
N LYS A 143 9.84 -6.15 16.74
CA LYS A 143 10.93 -7.13 16.84
C LYS A 143 10.79 -8.17 17.96
N TYR A 144 9.90 -7.98 18.91
CA TYR A 144 9.70 -8.90 20.04
C TYR A 144 8.55 -9.88 19.82
N ASN A 145 7.67 -9.61 18.86
CA ASN A 145 6.46 -10.42 18.65
C ASN A 145 6.20 -10.84 17.20
N TYR A 146 7.02 -10.42 16.24
CA TYR A 146 6.77 -10.70 14.82
C TYR A 146 6.68 -12.20 14.50
N GLU A 147 7.43 -13.04 15.19
CA GLU A 147 7.40 -14.51 15.00
C GLU A 147 6.04 -15.12 15.34
N LEU A 148 5.25 -14.48 16.21
CA LEU A 148 3.89 -14.91 16.54
C LEU A 148 2.89 -14.61 15.41
N TYR A 149 3.16 -13.60 14.59
CA TYR A 149 2.21 -13.05 13.63
C TYR A 149 2.64 -13.17 12.17
N THR A 150 3.86 -13.65 11.91
CA THR A 150 4.38 -13.82 10.56
C THR A 150 4.98 -15.20 10.35
N PHE A 151 5.05 -15.65 9.09
CA PHE A 151 5.74 -16.89 8.73
C PHE A 151 7.26 -16.72 8.65
N ASP A 152 7.71 -15.55 8.27
CA ASP A 152 9.10 -15.27 7.87
C ASP A 152 9.58 -13.85 8.20
N GLY A 153 8.89 -13.17 9.10
CA GLY A 153 9.15 -11.79 9.46
C GLY A 153 8.53 -10.77 8.51
N LEU A 154 7.90 -11.22 7.41
CA LEU A 154 7.25 -10.37 6.41
C LEU A 154 5.80 -10.79 6.15
N HIS A 155 5.58 -12.05 5.78
CA HIS A 155 4.27 -12.53 5.37
C HIS A 155 3.42 -12.91 6.59
N PRO A 156 2.24 -12.28 6.78
CA PRO A 156 1.40 -12.53 7.95
C PRO A 156 0.84 -13.97 7.93
N ASN A 157 1.00 -14.67 9.06
CA ASN A 157 0.32 -15.94 9.33
C ASN A 157 -1.18 -15.70 9.65
N PRO A 158 -1.99 -16.73 9.94
CA PRO A 158 -3.41 -16.54 10.23
C PRO A 158 -3.70 -15.52 11.34
N ASP A 159 -2.94 -15.51 12.43
CA ASP A 159 -3.13 -14.59 13.54
C ASP A 159 -2.73 -13.16 13.15
N GLY A 160 -1.65 -13.00 12.39
CA GLY A 160 -1.24 -11.72 11.83
C GLY A 160 -2.27 -11.14 10.86
N ARG A 161 -2.92 -11.98 10.05
CA ARG A 161 -4.01 -11.54 9.16
C ARG A 161 -5.22 -11.05 9.95
N VAL A 162 -5.58 -11.72 11.03
CA VAL A 162 -6.66 -11.27 11.93
C VAL A 162 -6.30 -9.96 12.60
N MET A 163 -5.07 -9.81 13.08
CA MET A 163 -4.57 -8.58 13.68
C MET A 163 -4.65 -7.40 12.70
N ILE A 164 -4.15 -7.56 11.47
CA ILE A 164 -4.22 -6.56 10.40
C ILE A 164 -5.67 -6.22 10.05
N GLY A 165 -6.50 -7.25 9.83
CA GLY A 165 -7.90 -7.08 9.46
C GLY A 165 -8.70 -6.32 10.52
N ASN A 166 -8.53 -6.66 11.79
CA ASN A 166 -9.20 -5.98 12.91
C ASN A 166 -8.78 -4.51 13.00
N ARG A 167 -7.48 -4.21 12.81
CA ARG A 167 -7.00 -2.83 12.82
C ARG A 167 -7.63 -2.02 11.69
N ILE A 168 -7.62 -2.53 10.46
CA ILE A 168 -8.22 -1.86 9.31
C ILE A 168 -9.73 -1.67 9.55
N ALA A 169 -10.45 -2.71 9.93
CA ALA A 169 -11.88 -2.67 10.16
C ALA A 169 -12.27 -1.63 11.22
N SER A 170 -11.56 -1.59 12.36
CA SER A 170 -11.81 -0.61 13.42
C SER A 170 -11.62 0.83 12.96
N GLN A 171 -10.64 1.10 12.10
CA GLN A 171 -10.40 2.43 11.56
C GLN A 171 -11.46 2.82 10.52
N LEU A 172 -11.85 1.90 9.63
CA LEU A 172 -12.88 2.17 8.64
C LEU A 172 -14.25 2.41 9.28
N GLN A 173 -14.58 1.75 10.39
CA GLN A 173 -15.82 1.99 11.13
C GLN A 173 -15.95 3.43 11.65
N LEU A 174 -14.84 4.13 11.90
CA LEU A 174 -14.83 5.53 12.32
C LEU A 174 -15.08 6.51 11.16
N MET A 175 -15.05 6.03 9.92
CA MET A 175 -15.15 6.84 8.72
C MET A 175 -16.51 6.74 8.01
N VAL A 176 -17.42 5.90 8.53
CA VAL A 176 -18.75 5.63 7.95
C VAL A 176 -19.84 6.39 8.65
#